data_dfe0277757f95ab5ae2daf3c94608fcf
#
_entry.id   dfe0277757f95ab5ae2daf3c94608fcf
#
_cell.length_a   1.000
_cell.length_b   1.000
_cell.length_c   1.000
_cell.angle_alpha   90.00
_cell.angle_beta   90.00
_cell.angle_gamma   90.00
#
_symmetry.space_group_name_H-M   'P 1'
#
loop_
_entity.id
_entity.type
_entity.pdbx_description
1 polymer ?
#
loop_
_entity_poly.entity_id
_entity_poly.type
_entity_poly.pdbx_seq_one_letter_code
_entity_poly.pdbx_strand_id
1 'polypeptide(L)'
;MTVGQLIEKGLFGVLNSGNEDSVINNVFSCDLLSLAMTKDLEGCAWFTVIGNVNTIAVAAHTGASCVVLCEKVRPDADALIKAQEHNVALFVSDKPVFDSAAELYAITDV
;
A
#
# COMPACT_ATOMS: atom_id res chain seq x y z
N MET A 1 -13.68 3.53 -0.78
CA MET A 1 -13.37 3.17 -2.18
C MET A 1 -12.69 1.81 -2.23
N THR A 2 -12.60 1.22 -3.41
CA THR A 2 -11.89 -0.03 -3.61
C THR A 2 -10.51 0.23 -4.23
N VAL A 3 -9.64 -0.79 -4.18
CA VAL A 3 -8.33 -0.76 -4.86
C VAL A 3 -8.54 -0.48 -6.36
N GLY A 4 -9.52 -1.14 -7.00
CA GLY A 4 -9.82 -0.89 -8.41
C GLY A 4 -10.20 0.55 -8.70
N GLN A 5 -10.98 1.18 -7.84
CA GLN A 5 -11.32 2.60 -7.98
C GLN A 5 -10.10 3.50 -7.80
N LEU A 6 -9.18 3.15 -6.91
CA LEU A 6 -7.92 3.88 -6.78
C LEU A 6 -7.08 3.79 -8.05
N ILE A 7 -7.02 2.61 -8.65
CA ILE A 7 -6.34 2.42 -9.94
C ILE A 7 -6.96 3.34 -11.01
N GLU A 8 -8.28 3.37 -11.10
CA GLU A 8 -8.99 4.21 -12.08
C GLU A 8 -8.70 5.70 -11.90
N LYS A 9 -8.51 6.16 -10.67
CA LYS A 9 -8.21 7.57 -10.40
C LYS A 9 -6.81 7.99 -10.85
N GLY A 10 -5.92 7.04 -11.07
CA GLY A 10 -4.56 7.34 -11.54
C GLY A 10 -3.71 8.14 -10.58
N LEU A 11 -4.03 8.10 -9.29
CA LEU A 11 -3.32 8.89 -8.28
C LEU A 11 -1.89 8.42 -8.06
N PHE A 12 -1.67 7.12 -8.12
CA PHE A 12 -0.35 6.49 -7.92
C PHE A 12 -0.03 5.56 -9.09
N GLY A 13 1.25 5.27 -9.29
CA GLY A 13 1.68 4.24 -10.24
C GLY A 13 1.32 2.86 -9.73
N VAL A 14 0.84 1.97 -10.61
CA VAL A 14 0.41 0.62 -10.25
C VAL A 14 1.50 -0.38 -10.64
N LEU A 15 2.02 -1.14 -9.67
CA LEU A 15 2.97 -2.22 -9.94
C LEU A 15 2.30 -3.59 -9.87
N ASN A 16 1.31 -3.76 -8.99
CA ASN A 16 0.51 -4.96 -8.88
C ASN A 16 -0.90 -4.58 -8.45
N SER A 17 -1.91 -5.03 -9.18
CA SER A 17 -3.29 -4.67 -8.88
C SER A 17 -3.85 -5.40 -7.66
N GLY A 18 -3.31 -6.56 -7.33
CA GLY A 18 -3.76 -7.34 -6.19
C GLY A 18 -5.23 -7.69 -6.27
N ASN A 19 -5.93 -7.59 -5.15
CA ASN A 19 -7.37 -7.76 -5.08
C ASN A 19 -8.06 -6.41 -5.27
N GLU A 20 -8.57 -6.16 -6.47
CA GLU A 20 -9.20 -4.89 -6.83
C GLU A 20 -10.51 -4.63 -6.09
N ASP A 21 -11.11 -5.66 -5.51
CA ASP A 21 -12.34 -5.53 -4.72
C ASP A 21 -12.08 -5.15 -3.25
N SER A 22 -10.83 -5.19 -2.81
CA SER A 22 -10.47 -4.77 -1.45
C SER A 22 -10.87 -3.34 -1.18
N VAL A 23 -11.52 -3.12 -0.05
CA VAL A 23 -11.99 -1.81 0.37
C VAL A 23 -10.86 -1.04 1.04
N ILE A 24 -10.74 0.24 0.68
CA ILE A 24 -9.84 1.19 1.35
C ILE A 24 -10.72 2.20 2.07
N ASN A 25 -10.71 2.16 3.39
CA ASN A 25 -11.49 3.09 4.22
C ASN A 25 -10.63 3.82 5.25
N ASN A 26 -9.32 3.62 5.22
CA ASN A 26 -8.40 4.30 6.12
C ASN A 26 -7.00 4.33 5.52
N VAL A 27 -6.14 5.17 6.07
CA VAL A 27 -4.72 5.26 5.69
C VAL A 27 -3.85 5.01 6.92
N PHE A 28 -2.67 4.47 6.70
CA PHE A 28 -1.69 4.16 7.74
C PHE A 28 -0.31 4.45 7.20
N SER A 29 0.55 5.05 8.01
CA SER A 29 1.94 5.35 7.62
C SER A 29 2.87 4.82 8.70
N CYS A 30 3.84 4.00 8.31
CA CYS A 30 4.81 3.44 9.24
C CYS A 30 5.99 2.89 8.48
N ASP A 31 7.21 3.19 8.96
CA ASP A 31 8.46 2.68 8.41
C ASP A 31 9.17 1.73 9.36
N LEU A 32 8.50 1.32 10.43
CA LEU A 32 9.01 0.33 11.38
C LEU A 32 8.15 -0.94 11.27
N LEU A 33 8.70 -1.96 10.61
CA LEU A 33 7.94 -3.18 10.30
C LEU A 33 7.48 -3.92 11.55
N SER A 34 8.29 -3.93 12.60
CA SER A 34 7.91 -4.57 13.87
C SER A 34 6.70 -3.92 14.53
N LEU A 35 6.54 -2.62 14.36
CA LEU A 35 5.35 -1.91 14.84
C LEU A 35 4.15 -2.19 13.93
N ALA A 36 4.34 -2.09 12.62
CA ALA A 36 3.26 -2.36 11.66
C ALA A 36 2.69 -3.77 11.83
N MET A 37 3.55 -4.75 12.12
CA MET A 37 3.15 -6.14 12.35
C MET A 37 2.15 -6.28 13.50
N THR A 38 2.13 -5.37 14.46
CA THR A 38 1.20 -5.42 15.60
C THR A 38 -0.16 -4.81 15.31
N LYS A 39 -0.35 -4.24 14.12
CA LYS A 39 -1.58 -3.54 13.77
C LYS A 39 -2.54 -4.45 13.00
N ASP A 40 -3.82 -4.15 13.12
CA ASP A 40 -4.84 -4.65 12.20
C ASP A 40 -4.96 -3.60 11.09
N LEU A 41 -4.46 -3.92 9.91
CA LEU A 41 -4.46 -3.01 8.76
C LEU A 41 -5.56 -3.31 7.75
N GLU A 42 -6.55 -4.10 8.14
CA GLU A 42 -7.68 -4.38 7.27
C GLU A 42 -8.38 -3.08 6.87
N GLY A 43 -8.59 -2.89 5.57
CA GLY A 43 -9.16 -1.66 5.05
C GLY A 43 -8.18 -0.49 4.93
N CYS A 44 -6.92 -0.66 5.31
CA CYS A 44 -5.93 0.41 5.25
C CYS A 44 -5.12 0.39 3.96
N ALA A 45 -4.85 1.57 3.43
CA ALA A 45 -3.73 1.78 2.51
C ALA A 45 -2.50 2.12 3.37
N TRP A 46 -1.45 1.33 3.25
CA TRP A 46 -0.24 1.50 4.04
C TRP A 46 0.83 2.21 3.21
N PHE A 47 1.26 3.37 3.70
CA PHE A 47 2.27 4.23 3.06
C PHE A 47 3.61 4.06 3.76
N THR A 48 4.67 3.76 3.01
CA THR A 48 6.00 3.50 3.57
C THR A 48 7.08 3.77 2.54
N VAL A 49 8.34 3.84 2.99
CA VAL A 49 9.51 3.94 2.10
C VAL A 49 10.33 2.64 2.10
N ILE A 50 9.84 1.58 2.73
CA ILE A 50 10.57 0.31 2.82
C ILE A 50 10.08 -0.63 1.71
N GLY A 51 10.88 -0.80 0.66
CA GLY A 51 10.50 -1.54 -0.55
C GLY A 51 11.02 -2.98 -0.59
N ASN A 52 11.23 -3.63 0.55
CA ASN A 52 11.71 -5.01 0.58
C ASN A 52 10.58 -6.03 0.75
N VAL A 53 10.95 -7.32 0.62
CA VAL A 53 9.99 -8.42 0.70
C VAL A 53 9.27 -8.50 2.05
N ASN A 54 9.92 -8.03 3.14
CA ASN A 54 9.31 -8.07 4.46
C ASN A 54 8.13 -7.13 4.59
N THR A 55 8.16 -5.99 3.91
CA THR A 55 7.01 -5.08 3.85
C THR A 55 5.79 -5.79 3.27
N ILE A 56 5.98 -6.51 2.18
CA ILE A 56 4.89 -7.24 1.53
C ILE A 56 4.37 -8.35 2.44
N ALA A 57 5.27 -9.08 3.12
CA ALA A 57 4.87 -10.12 4.07
C ALA A 57 4.02 -9.55 5.22
N VAL A 58 4.41 -8.40 5.77
CA VAL A 58 3.65 -7.72 6.83
C VAL A 58 2.29 -7.25 6.30
N ALA A 59 2.25 -6.69 5.11
CA ALA A 59 0.98 -6.26 4.50
C ALA A 59 0.01 -7.44 4.32
N ALA A 60 0.49 -8.57 3.83
CA ALA A 60 -0.32 -9.78 3.67
C ALA A 60 -0.83 -10.29 5.02
N HIS A 61 0.04 -10.30 6.04
CA HIS A 61 -0.31 -10.80 7.37
C HIS A 61 -1.32 -9.91 8.09
N THR A 62 -1.19 -8.59 7.95
CA THR A 62 -2.04 -7.62 8.67
C THR A 62 -3.33 -7.28 7.92
N GLY A 63 -3.49 -7.77 6.70
CA GLY A 63 -4.70 -7.54 5.90
C GLY A 63 -4.76 -6.19 5.22
N ALA A 64 -3.64 -5.48 5.05
CA ALA A 64 -3.61 -4.19 4.36
C ALA A 64 -4.24 -4.31 2.97
N SER A 65 -5.06 -3.35 2.61
CA SER A 65 -5.72 -3.33 1.29
C SER A 65 -4.75 -3.06 0.16
N CYS A 66 -3.73 -2.26 0.43
CA CYS A 66 -2.64 -2.00 -0.51
C CYS A 66 -1.43 -1.42 0.22
N VAL A 67 -0.29 -1.43 -0.47
CA VAL A 67 0.94 -0.76 -0.04
C VAL A 67 1.27 0.31 -1.07
N VAL A 68 1.63 1.50 -0.61
CA VAL A 68 2.12 2.59 -1.45
C VAL A 68 3.54 2.93 -1.05
N LEU A 69 4.49 2.65 -1.94
CA LEU A 69 5.90 3.00 -1.74
C LEU A 69 6.13 4.43 -2.18
N CYS A 70 6.58 5.27 -1.26
CA CYS A 70 6.73 6.72 -1.48
C CYS A 70 8.18 7.12 -1.73
N GLU A 71 8.44 8.41 -2.00
CA GLU A 71 9.77 8.99 -2.21
C GLU A 71 10.53 8.36 -3.40
N LYS A 72 9.81 7.94 -4.44
CA LYS A 72 10.39 7.27 -5.61
C LYS A 72 11.05 5.92 -5.29
N VAL A 73 10.79 5.35 -4.12
CA VAL A 73 11.30 4.02 -3.77
C VAL A 73 10.66 2.98 -4.68
N ARG A 74 11.48 2.07 -5.17
CA ARG A 74 11.01 0.94 -6.00
C ARG A 74 11.20 -0.36 -5.23
N PRO A 75 10.30 -1.32 -5.40
CA PRO A 75 10.42 -2.59 -4.69
C PRO A 75 11.56 -3.41 -5.25
N ASP A 76 12.19 -4.22 -4.38
CA ASP A 76 13.09 -5.27 -4.82
C ASP A 76 12.33 -6.26 -5.71
N ALA A 77 13.05 -6.98 -6.58
CA ALA A 77 12.44 -7.98 -7.45
C ALA A 77 11.66 -9.03 -6.67
N ASP A 78 12.22 -9.49 -5.54
CA ASP A 78 11.54 -10.46 -4.67
C ASP A 78 10.26 -9.90 -4.05
N ALA A 79 10.24 -8.61 -3.72
CA ALA A 79 9.07 -7.96 -3.17
C ALA A 79 7.92 -7.94 -4.19
N LEU A 80 8.22 -7.63 -5.45
CA LEU A 80 7.21 -7.61 -6.49
C LEU A 80 6.63 -9.02 -6.74
N ILE A 81 7.50 -10.03 -6.79
CA ILE A 81 7.06 -11.42 -6.95
C ILE A 81 6.15 -11.83 -5.79
N LYS A 82 6.53 -11.51 -4.56
CA LYS A 82 5.73 -11.84 -3.38
C LYS A 82 4.38 -11.12 -3.39
N ALA A 83 4.34 -9.87 -3.83
CA ALA A 83 3.08 -9.14 -3.97
C ALA A 83 2.14 -9.85 -4.95
N GLN A 84 2.67 -10.34 -6.06
CA GLN A 84 1.90 -11.09 -7.04
C GLN A 84 1.39 -12.42 -6.45
N GLU A 85 2.23 -13.15 -5.74
CA GLU A 85 1.88 -14.44 -5.13
C GLU A 85 0.78 -14.31 -4.07
N HIS A 86 0.80 -13.23 -3.29
CA HIS A 86 -0.14 -13.01 -2.17
C HIS A 86 -1.26 -12.04 -2.50
N ASN A 87 -1.38 -11.61 -3.74
CA ASN A 87 -2.40 -10.66 -4.18
C ASN A 87 -2.39 -9.36 -3.38
N VAL A 88 -1.20 -8.87 -3.04
CA VAL A 88 -1.04 -7.58 -2.37
C VAL A 88 -0.98 -6.48 -3.44
N ALA A 89 -1.93 -5.56 -3.41
CA ALA A 89 -1.91 -4.41 -4.30
C ALA A 89 -0.71 -3.52 -3.94
N LEU A 90 0.10 -3.17 -4.94
CA LEU A 90 1.34 -2.43 -4.74
C LEU A 90 1.38 -1.23 -5.68
N PHE A 91 1.51 -0.06 -5.08
CA PHE A 91 1.57 1.22 -5.78
C PHE A 91 2.88 1.92 -5.48
N VAL A 92 3.23 2.88 -6.31
CA VAL A 92 4.37 3.77 -6.09
C VAL A 92 3.94 5.23 -6.20
N SER A 93 4.58 6.08 -5.40
CA SER A 93 4.38 7.53 -5.43
C SER A 93 5.74 8.22 -5.44
N ASP A 94 5.86 9.29 -6.21
CA ASP A 94 7.07 10.10 -6.23
C ASP A 94 7.12 11.10 -5.06
N LYS A 95 6.00 11.29 -4.37
CA LYS A 95 5.86 12.26 -3.29
C LYS A 95 6.23 11.67 -1.93
N PRO A 96 6.47 12.53 -0.92
CA PRO A 96 6.68 12.08 0.44
C PRO A 96 5.49 11.28 1.00
N VAL A 97 5.74 10.53 2.06
CA VAL A 97 4.73 9.69 2.70
C VAL A 97 3.52 10.50 3.13
N PHE A 98 3.74 11.61 3.84
CA PHE A 98 2.63 12.41 4.33
C PHE A 98 1.79 12.96 3.18
N ASP A 99 2.43 13.52 2.16
CA ASP A 99 1.73 14.13 1.02
C ASP A 99 0.90 13.08 0.27
N SER A 100 1.47 11.90 0.04
CA SER A 100 0.80 10.80 -0.63
C SER A 100 -0.41 10.30 0.17
N ALA A 101 -0.23 10.11 1.48
CA ALA A 101 -1.28 9.65 2.37
C ALA A 101 -2.41 10.69 2.47
N ALA A 102 -2.06 11.97 2.57
CA ALA A 102 -3.04 13.05 2.65
C ALA A 102 -3.89 13.14 1.38
N GLU A 103 -3.29 12.96 0.20
CA GLU A 103 -4.03 12.96 -1.06
C GLU A 103 -5.09 11.85 -1.09
N LEU A 104 -4.72 10.64 -0.67
CA LEU A 104 -5.67 9.54 -0.63
C LEU A 104 -6.72 9.77 0.45
N TYR A 105 -6.31 10.20 1.63
CA TYR A 105 -7.24 10.46 2.74
C TYR A 105 -8.32 11.45 2.34
N ALA A 106 -7.97 12.48 1.58
CA ALA A 106 -8.91 13.53 1.16
C ALA A 106 -10.02 13.00 0.24
N ILE A 107 -9.80 11.90 -0.47
CA ILE A 107 -10.78 11.34 -1.41
C ILE A 107 -11.43 10.05 -0.93
N THR A 108 -11.03 9.53 0.24
CA THR A 108 -11.72 8.39 0.85
C THR A 108 -12.91 8.87 1.68
N ASP A 109 -13.91 8.00 1.83
CA ASP A 109 -15.09 8.29 2.66
C ASP A 109 -14.84 7.89 4.12
N VAL A 110 -13.84 8.51 4.71
CA VAL A 110 -13.41 8.20 6.07
C VAL A 110 -14.01 9.18 7.06
#